data_b655dcdc35963d1a36984eb747052917
#
_entry.id   b655dcdc35963d1a36984eb747052917
#
_cell.length_a   1.000
_cell.length_b   1.000
_cell.length_c   1.000
_cell.angle_alpha   90.00
_cell.angle_beta   90.00
_cell.angle_gamma   90.00
#
_symmetry.space_group_name_H-M   'P 1'
#
loop_
_entity.id
_entity.type
_entity.pdbx_description
1 polymer ?
#
loop_
_entity_poly.entity_id
_entity_poly.type
_entity_poly.pdbx_seq_one_letter_code
_entity_poly.pdbx_strand_id
1 'polypeptide(L)'
;NPGRTLWALTFNQTLKRLGCEANVMIAETQTFIYASRITGPAQAHIFRVKNSIPLATLRAYQIPECLSVVRKAFPQFVPGDSVFKTSFNNIGSVFHPAITILNAGWIEDVTDFEFYHQGVTQSVGSVLEKLDAERVSVAGALGFQAMTAREWLYYAYDAVGQNLRQAMQANM
;
A
#
# COMPACT_ATOMS: atom_id res chain seq x y z
N ASN A 1 -2.91 9.09 -5.69
CA ASN A 1 -1.78 8.86 -4.82
C ASN A 1 -2.08 7.66 -3.92
N PRO A 2 -1.13 6.77 -3.67
CA PRO A 2 -1.31 5.70 -2.69
C PRO A 2 -1.55 6.27 -1.30
N GLY A 3 -2.61 5.79 -0.62
CA GLY A 3 -2.95 6.21 0.72
C GLY A 3 -1.84 5.83 1.72
N ARG A 4 -1.41 6.81 2.51
CA ARG A 4 -0.51 6.60 3.66
C ARG A 4 -0.96 7.51 4.77
N THR A 5 -1.27 6.97 5.92
CA THR A 5 -1.56 7.78 7.12
C THR A 5 -2.54 8.93 6.87
N LEU A 6 -3.63 8.67 6.12
CA LEU A 6 -4.68 9.64 5.81
C LEU A 6 -4.21 10.87 5.01
N TRP A 7 -3.36 10.65 4.01
CA TRP A 7 -2.82 11.71 3.14
C TRP A 7 -3.91 12.59 2.52
N ALA A 8 -5.04 12.02 2.12
CA ALA A 8 -6.15 12.77 1.54
C ALA A 8 -6.67 13.86 2.49
N LEU A 9 -6.76 13.56 3.80
CA LEU A 9 -7.14 14.53 4.82
C LEU A 9 -6.10 15.63 4.98
N THR A 10 -4.83 15.26 5.11
CA THR A 10 -3.72 16.22 5.24
C THR A 10 -3.63 17.16 4.03
N PHE A 11 -3.78 16.59 2.82
CA PHE A 11 -3.77 17.36 1.59
C PHE A 11 -4.92 18.37 1.52
N ASN A 12 -6.14 17.92 1.88
CA ASN A 12 -7.30 18.80 1.94
C ASN A 12 -7.12 19.94 2.96
N GLN A 13 -6.58 19.64 4.13
CA GLN A 13 -6.29 20.67 5.15
C GLN A 13 -5.25 21.67 4.64
N THR A 14 -4.22 21.18 3.94
CA THR A 14 -3.18 22.04 3.36
C THR A 14 -3.74 22.97 2.29
N LEU A 15 -4.57 22.45 1.37
CA LEU A 15 -5.23 23.31 0.37
C LEU A 15 -6.06 24.40 1.01
N LYS A 16 -6.88 24.07 2.01
CA LYS A 16 -7.67 25.06 2.74
C LYS A 16 -6.80 26.11 3.43
N ARG A 17 -5.72 25.71 4.08
CA ARG A 17 -4.79 26.62 4.75
C ARG A 17 -4.10 27.57 3.77
N LEU A 18 -3.87 27.13 2.54
CA LEU A 18 -3.29 27.93 1.46
C LEU A 18 -4.32 28.79 0.70
N GLY A 19 -5.58 28.83 1.17
CA GLY A 19 -6.63 29.65 0.56
C GLY A 19 -7.16 29.12 -0.78
N CYS A 20 -7.03 27.82 -1.05
CA CYS A 20 -7.58 27.23 -2.26
C CYS A 20 -9.12 27.20 -2.19
N GLU A 21 -9.77 28.01 -3.02
CA GLU A 21 -11.24 28.08 -3.14
C GLU A 21 -11.81 27.12 -4.20
N ALA A 22 -10.95 26.48 -4.98
CA ALA A 22 -11.39 25.54 -6.02
C ALA A 22 -12.09 24.33 -5.42
N ASN A 23 -13.16 23.87 -6.08
CA ASN A 23 -13.82 22.61 -5.73
C ASN A 23 -12.99 21.44 -6.26
N VAL A 24 -12.05 20.97 -5.41
CA VAL A 24 -11.11 19.92 -5.76
C VAL A 24 -11.62 18.57 -5.24
N MET A 25 -11.76 17.60 -6.12
CA MET A 25 -12.01 16.20 -5.75
C MET A 25 -10.69 15.53 -5.38
N ILE A 26 -10.53 15.15 -4.12
CA ILE A 26 -9.32 14.49 -3.62
C ILE A 26 -9.58 13.00 -3.53
N ALA A 27 -8.76 12.22 -4.23
CA ALA A 27 -8.82 10.77 -4.22
C ALA A 27 -7.46 10.17 -3.84
N GLU A 28 -7.51 9.03 -3.16
CA GLU A 28 -6.33 8.20 -2.89
C GLU A 28 -6.58 6.75 -3.30
N THR A 29 -5.50 6.06 -3.62
CA THR A 29 -5.49 4.65 -3.96
C THR A 29 -4.78 3.85 -2.89
N GLN A 30 -5.17 2.60 -2.70
CA GLN A 30 -4.54 1.71 -1.72
C GLN A 30 -3.05 1.49 -2.02
N THR A 31 -2.67 1.44 -3.30
CA THR A 31 -1.30 1.18 -3.76
C THR A 31 -1.08 1.71 -5.16
N PHE A 32 0.15 1.59 -5.70
CA PHE A 32 0.46 1.87 -7.09
C PHE A 32 -0.12 0.81 -8.04
N ILE A 33 -0.38 1.21 -9.30
CA ILE A 33 -0.85 0.32 -10.36
C ILE A 33 0.23 -0.70 -10.73
N TYR A 34 1.47 -0.24 -10.80
CA TYR A 34 2.61 -1.02 -11.24
C TYR A 34 3.44 -1.50 -10.06
N ALA A 35 3.89 -2.76 -10.12
CA ALA A 35 5.05 -3.23 -9.39
C ALA A 35 6.25 -3.05 -10.31
N SER A 36 7.16 -2.14 -9.94
CA SER A 36 8.27 -1.75 -10.82
C SER A 36 9.55 -1.49 -10.03
N ARG A 37 10.68 -1.62 -10.70
CA ARG A 37 12.02 -1.26 -10.19
C ARG A 37 12.77 -0.44 -11.23
N ILE A 38 13.62 0.46 -10.75
CA ILE A 38 14.57 1.17 -11.58
C ILE A 38 15.68 0.19 -11.97
N THR A 39 16.00 0.10 -13.25
CA THR A 39 17.05 -0.78 -13.80
C THR A 39 18.21 0.02 -14.40
N GLY A 40 18.08 1.34 -14.49
CA GLY A 40 19.11 2.24 -15.00
C GLY A 40 18.60 3.69 -15.07
N PRO A 41 19.43 4.64 -15.49
CA PRO A 41 19.02 6.02 -15.67
C PRO A 41 17.81 6.12 -16.63
N ALA A 42 16.70 6.69 -16.15
CA ALA A 42 15.44 6.82 -16.88
C ALA A 42 14.84 5.48 -17.41
N GLN A 43 15.20 4.35 -16.79
CA GLN A 43 14.70 3.02 -17.14
C GLN A 43 14.00 2.39 -15.94
N ALA A 44 12.83 1.80 -16.18
CA ALA A 44 12.09 1.04 -15.17
C ALA A 44 11.59 -0.28 -15.77
N HIS A 45 11.77 -1.36 -15.04
CA HIS A 45 11.18 -2.64 -15.34
C HIS A 45 9.85 -2.78 -14.59
N ILE A 46 8.77 -3.06 -15.31
CA ILE A 46 7.45 -3.34 -14.74
C ILE A 46 7.30 -4.86 -14.64
N PHE A 47 7.31 -5.37 -13.41
CA PHE A 47 7.15 -6.80 -13.16
C PHE A 47 5.69 -7.23 -13.27
N ARG A 48 4.78 -6.37 -12.81
CA ARG A 48 3.35 -6.67 -12.80
C ARG A 48 2.50 -5.39 -12.87
N VAL A 49 1.40 -5.49 -13.61
CA VAL A 49 0.28 -4.57 -13.53
C VAL A 49 -0.75 -5.22 -12.62
N LYS A 50 -1.17 -4.56 -11.55
CA LYS A 50 -2.13 -5.13 -10.59
C LYS A 50 -3.52 -5.23 -11.21
N ASN A 51 -4.22 -6.32 -10.90
CA ASN A 51 -5.54 -6.61 -11.46
C ASN A 51 -6.61 -5.64 -10.93
N SER A 52 -6.50 -5.22 -9.67
CA SER A 52 -7.52 -4.45 -8.97
C SER A 52 -6.86 -3.54 -7.92
N ILE A 53 -7.28 -2.28 -7.88
CA ILE A 53 -6.75 -1.28 -6.95
C ILE A 53 -7.91 -0.46 -6.38
N PRO A 54 -8.21 -0.61 -5.08
CA PRO A 54 -9.19 0.23 -4.42
C PRO A 54 -8.81 1.71 -4.48
N LEU A 55 -9.76 2.53 -4.91
CA LEU A 55 -9.69 3.99 -4.94
C LEU A 55 -10.84 4.55 -4.12
N ALA A 56 -10.52 5.45 -3.20
CA ALA A 56 -11.50 6.19 -2.43
C ALA A 56 -11.31 7.69 -2.60
N THR A 57 -12.39 8.43 -2.50
CA THR A 57 -12.37 9.89 -2.43
C THR A 57 -12.56 10.33 -0.98
N LEU A 58 -12.09 11.53 -0.65
CA LEU A 58 -12.24 12.10 0.69
C LEU A 58 -13.71 12.17 1.11
N ARG A 59 -14.60 12.43 0.15
CA ARG A 59 -16.05 12.34 0.32
C ARG A 59 -16.54 11.10 -0.44
N ALA A 60 -16.87 10.02 0.27
CA ALA A 60 -17.15 8.71 -0.32
C ALA A 60 -18.19 8.73 -1.45
N TYR A 61 -19.20 9.64 -1.40
CA TYR A 61 -20.19 9.78 -2.45
C TYR A 61 -19.64 10.23 -3.81
N GLN A 62 -18.41 10.74 -3.86
CA GLN A 62 -17.73 11.15 -5.11
C GLN A 62 -16.98 9.99 -5.79
N ILE A 63 -16.91 8.80 -5.18
CA ILE A 63 -16.20 7.65 -5.74
C ILE A 63 -16.71 7.30 -7.13
N PRO A 64 -18.02 7.19 -7.41
CA PRO A 64 -18.52 6.84 -8.74
C PRO A 64 -18.09 7.85 -9.82
N GLU A 65 -18.15 9.13 -9.52
CA GLU A 65 -17.75 10.20 -10.44
C GLU A 65 -16.25 10.12 -10.72
N CYS A 66 -15.42 10.00 -9.68
CA CYS A 66 -13.97 9.85 -9.82
C CYS A 66 -13.62 8.63 -10.69
N LEU A 67 -14.24 7.48 -10.43
CA LEU A 67 -14.00 6.25 -11.17
C LEU A 67 -14.42 6.37 -12.64
N SER A 68 -15.50 7.11 -12.97
CA SER A 68 -15.95 7.31 -14.33
C SER A 68 -14.91 8.02 -15.20
N VAL A 69 -14.04 8.82 -14.58
CA VAL A 69 -12.96 9.54 -15.25
C VAL A 69 -11.69 8.70 -15.30
N VAL A 70 -11.22 8.22 -14.15
CA VAL A 70 -9.89 7.57 -14.06
C VAL A 70 -9.86 6.20 -14.76
N ARG A 71 -10.98 5.48 -14.81
CA ARG A 71 -11.09 4.18 -15.50
C ARG A 71 -10.93 4.26 -17.01
N LYS A 72 -11.09 5.43 -17.60
CA LYS A 72 -10.82 5.62 -19.04
C LYS A 72 -9.36 5.37 -19.40
N ALA A 73 -8.45 5.66 -18.46
CA ALA A 73 -7.02 5.43 -18.62
C ALA A 73 -6.54 4.17 -17.88
N PHE A 74 -7.13 3.86 -16.73
CA PHE A 74 -6.69 2.79 -15.84
C PHE A 74 -7.91 1.99 -15.34
N PRO A 75 -8.35 0.97 -16.08
CA PRO A 75 -9.54 0.20 -15.73
C PRO A 75 -9.43 -0.61 -14.44
N GLN A 76 -8.22 -0.77 -13.91
CA GLN A 76 -7.93 -1.51 -12.67
C GLN A 76 -8.51 -0.88 -11.40
N PHE A 77 -8.89 0.39 -11.44
CA PHE A 77 -9.45 1.04 -10.26
C PHE A 77 -10.84 0.52 -9.92
N VAL A 78 -11.02 0.15 -8.65
CA VAL A 78 -12.31 -0.32 -8.11
C VAL A 78 -12.72 0.56 -6.91
N PRO A 79 -14.01 0.58 -6.52
CA PRO A 79 -14.43 1.33 -5.33
C PRO A 79 -13.68 0.88 -4.08
N GLY A 80 -13.16 1.84 -3.30
CA GLY A 80 -12.35 1.61 -2.11
C GLY A 80 -13.04 1.97 -0.78
N ASP A 81 -14.35 2.13 -0.77
CA ASP A 81 -15.21 2.50 0.36
C ASP A 81 -14.83 3.86 0.98
N SER A 82 -13.68 3.97 1.62
CA SER A 82 -13.24 5.18 2.30
C SER A 82 -11.72 5.36 2.26
N VAL A 83 -11.27 6.61 2.44
CA VAL A 83 -9.84 6.93 2.56
C VAL A 83 -9.19 6.29 3.80
N PHE A 84 -9.94 6.01 4.84
CA PHE A 84 -9.46 5.23 5.98
C PHE A 84 -9.04 3.83 5.53
N LYS A 85 -9.91 3.15 4.79
CA LYS A 85 -9.67 1.79 4.32
C LYS A 85 -8.53 1.71 3.31
N THR A 86 -8.43 2.65 2.36
CA THR A 86 -7.31 2.70 1.42
C THR A 86 -5.99 2.98 2.12
N SER A 87 -5.95 3.89 3.09
CA SER A 87 -4.76 4.18 3.89
C SER A 87 -4.31 2.98 4.73
N PHE A 88 -5.23 2.36 5.47
CA PHE A 88 -4.89 1.22 6.33
C PHE A 88 -4.52 -0.04 5.54
N ASN A 89 -5.03 -0.23 4.35
CA ASN A 89 -4.68 -1.35 3.49
C ASN A 89 -3.42 -1.12 2.63
N ASN A 90 -2.70 -0.02 2.85
CA ASN A 90 -1.39 0.19 2.24
C ASN A 90 -0.31 -0.63 2.97
N ILE A 91 -0.18 -1.88 2.59
CA ILE A 91 0.73 -2.85 3.22
C ILE A 91 2.21 -2.45 3.11
N GLY A 92 2.57 -1.64 2.10
CA GLY A 92 3.92 -1.09 1.99
C GLY A 92 4.37 -0.29 3.21
N SER A 93 3.45 0.30 3.97
CA SER A 93 3.74 1.00 5.22
C SER A 93 4.14 0.05 6.37
N VAL A 94 3.75 -1.22 6.31
CA VAL A 94 4.18 -2.26 7.25
C VAL A 94 5.52 -2.85 6.82
N PHE A 95 5.64 -3.23 5.55
CA PHE A 95 6.81 -3.97 5.06
C PHE A 95 8.06 -3.13 5.01
N HIS A 96 8.03 -1.99 4.30
CA HIS A 96 9.25 -1.27 3.97
C HIS A 96 9.99 -0.74 5.21
N PRO A 97 9.36 -0.02 6.15
CA PRO A 97 10.08 0.49 7.31
C PRO A 97 10.65 -0.63 8.20
N ALA A 98 9.84 -1.66 8.47
CA ALA A 98 10.23 -2.73 9.37
C ALA A 98 11.38 -3.57 8.79
N ILE A 99 11.30 -3.98 7.52
CA ILE A 99 12.38 -4.73 6.87
C ILE A 99 13.66 -3.88 6.79
N THR A 100 13.54 -2.59 6.45
CA THR A 100 14.70 -1.68 6.38
C THR A 100 15.38 -1.54 7.74
N ILE A 101 14.63 -1.27 8.80
CA ILE A 101 15.20 -1.08 10.15
C ILE A 101 15.82 -2.37 10.67
N LEU A 102 15.16 -3.51 10.48
CA LEU A 102 15.64 -4.80 10.98
C LEU A 102 16.83 -5.38 10.18
N ASN A 103 17.14 -4.79 9.02
CA ASN A 103 18.33 -5.11 8.22
C ASN A 103 19.28 -3.91 8.09
N ALA A 104 19.18 -2.92 8.98
CA ALA A 104 19.98 -1.69 8.90
C ALA A 104 21.48 -1.98 8.82
N GLY A 105 21.98 -2.96 9.57
CA GLY A 105 23.39 -3.34 9.55
C GLY A 105 23.87 -3.80 8.16
N TRP A 106 23.07 -4.58 7.42
CA TRP A 106 23.41 -4.98 6.07
C TRP A 106 23.36 -3.80 5.09
N ILE A 107 22.39 -2.90 5.28
CA ILE A 107 22.23 -1.70 4.43
C ILE A 107 23.40 -0.73 4.64
N GLU A 108 23.83 -0.50 5.89
CA GLU A 108 24.95 0.38 6.23
C GLU A 108 26.29 -0.20 5.78
N ASP A 109 26.45 -1.53 5.85
CA ASP A 109 27.63 -2.24 5.34
C ASP A 109 27.64 -2.41 3.82
N VAL A 110 26.64 -1.89 3.12
CA VAL A 110 26.47 -2.02 1.65
C VAL A 110 26.46 -3.49 1.20
N THR A 111 26.01 -4.39 2.07
CA THR A 111 25.84 -5.81 1.74
C THR A 111 24.67 -5.96 0.78
N ASP A 112 24.90 -6.59 -0.38
CA ASP A 112 23.84 -6.88 -1.34
C ASP A 112 22.95 -8.02 -0.85
N PHE A 113 21.65 -7.81 -0.83
CA PHE A 113 20.66 -8.82 -0.41
C PHE A 113 19.27 -8.60 -1.04
N GLU A 114 18.55 -9.68 -1.22
CA GLU A 114 17.16 -9.64 -1.69
C GLU A 114 16.23 -9.20 -0.57
N PHE A 115 15.72 -7.97 -0.68
CA PHE A 115 14.97 -7.27 0.38
C PHE A 115 13.81 -8.09 0.95
N TYR A 116 12.97 -8.69 0.12
CA TYR A 116 11.80 -9.47 0.54
C TYR A 116 12.08 -10.95 0.80
N HIS A 117 13.20 -11.46 0.34
CA HIS A 117 13.58 -12.86 0.52
C HIS A 117 14.56 -13.05 1.67
N GLN A 118 15.79 -12.58 1.49
CA GLN A 118 16.86 -12.68 2.49
C GLN A 118 16.60 -11.74 3.67
N GLY A 119 16.08 -10.53 3.40
CA GLY A 119 15.72 -9.55 4.43
C GLY A 119 14.51 -9.94 5.29
N VAL A 120 13.72 -10.94 4.88
CA VAL A 120 12.61 -11.47 5.69
C VAL A 120 12.96 -12.83 6.27
N THR A 121 13.83 -12.81 7.28
CA THR A 121 14.14 -13.99 8.12
C THR A 121 12.91 -14.43 8.92
N GLN A 122 12.99 -15.57 9.60
CA GLN A 122 11.91 -16.05 10.48
C GLN A 122 11.55 -15.01 11.56
N SER A 123 12.56 -14.39 12.16
CA SER A 123 12.36 -13.35 13.19
C SER A 123 11.74 -12.08 12.62
N VAL A 124 12.21 -11.61 11.47
CA VAL A 124 11.65 -10.45 10.78
C VAL A 124 10.19 -10.73 10.38
N GLY A 125 9.90 -11.90 9.83
CA GLY A 125 8.52 -12.33 9.52
C GLY A 125 7.60 -12.27 10.73
N SER A 126 8.05 -12.75 11.89
CA SER A 126 7.27 -12.69 13.14
C SER A 126 7.01 -11.26 13.62
N VAL A 127 7.97 -10.35 13.44
CA VAL A 127 7.74 -8.92 13.73
C VAL A 127 6.73 -8.30 12.78
N LEU A 128 6.83 -8.59 11.48
CA LEU A 128 5.87 -8.11 10.48
C LEU A 128 4.44 -8.58 10.78
N GLU A 129 4.25 -9.83 11.20
CA GLU A 129 2.95 -10.35 11.60
C GLU A 129 2.36 -9.63 12.81
N LYS A 130 3.18 -9.28 13.80
CA LYS A 130 2.74 -8.49 14.95
C LYS A 130 2.34 -7.07 14.57
N LEU A 131 3.15 -6.41 13.76
CA LEU A 131 2.84 -5.06 13.25
C LEU A 131 1.54 -5.06 12.42
N ASP A 132 1.35 -6.09 11.60
CA ASP A 132 0.14 -6.24 10.82
C ASP A 132 -1.09 -6.48 11.71
N ALA A 133 -0.97 -7.32 12.74
CA ALA A 133 -2.03 -7.56 13.71
C ALA A 133 -2.42 -6.28 14.48
N GLU A 134 -1.44 -5.46 14.87
CA GLU A 134 -1.70 -4.15 15.50
C GLU A 134 -2.46 -3.23 14.53
N ARG A 135 -2.02 -3.12 13.27
CA ARG A 135 -2.70 -2.32 12.24
C ARG A 135 -4.16 -2.76 12.06
N VAL A 136 -4.41 -4.06 11.94
CA VAL A 136 -5.77 -4.63 11.79
C VAL A 136 -6.61 -4.36 13.04
N SER A 137 -6.03 -4.48 14.23
CA SER A 137 -6.69 -4.17 15.49
C SER A 137 -7.10 -2.70 15.59
N VAL A 138 -6.22 -1.78 15.22
CA VAL A 138 -6.53 -0.33 15.18
C VAL A 138 -7.64 -0.03 14.18
N ALA A 139 -7.63 -0.64 13.00
CA ALA A 139 -8.70 -0.51 12.01
C ALA A 139 -10.05 -0.97 12.59
N GLY A 140 -10.07 -2.11 13.28
CA GLY A 140 -11.25 -2.62 13.98
C GLY A 140 -11.78 -1.65 15.05
N ALA A 141 -10.89 -1.06 15.83
CA ALA A 141 -11.26 -0.04 16.82
C ALA A 141 -11.83 1.23 16.20
N LEU A 142 -11.44 1.54 14.96
CA LEU A 142 -11.99 2.65 14.17
C LEU A 142 -13.29 2.29 13.42
N GLY A 143 -13.79 1.07 13.57
CA GLY A 143 -15.07 0.64 13.03
C GLY A 143 -15.05 0.13 11.60
N PHE A 144 -13.87 -0.26 11.06
CA PHE A 144 -13.78 -0.87 9.72
C PHE A 144 -12.83 -2.07 9.69
N GLN A 145 -13.05 -2.96 8.74
CA GLN A 145 -12.17 -4.11 8.51
C GLN A 145 -11.03 -3.74 7.56
N ALA A 146 -9.79 -3.88 8.05
CA ALA A 146 -8.60 -3.88 7.22
C ALA A 146 -8.26 -5.31 6.80
N MET A 147 -7.82 -5.47 5.56
CA MET A 147 -7.26 -6.72 5.05
C MET A 147 -5.93 -7.00 5.75
N THR A 148 -5.67 -8.24 6.14
CA THR A 148 -4.35 -8.63 6.62
C THR A 148 -3.30 -8.55 5.50
N ALA A 149 -2.04 -8.40 5.86
CA ALA A 149 -0.95 -8.37 4.88
C ALA A 149 -0.88 -9.67 4.07
N ARG A 150 -1.20 -10.82 4.69
CA ARG A 150 -1.23 -12.12 4.01
C ARG A 150 -2.41 -12.23 3.03
N GLU A 151 -3.60 -11.77 3.40
CA GLU A 151 -4.74 -11.68 2.48
C GLU A 151 -4.42 -10.75 1.31
N TRP A 152 -3.78 -9.62 1.57
CA TRP A 152 -3.37 -8.70 0.53
C TRP A 152 -2.38 -9.33 -0.46
N LEU A 153 -1.38 -10.06 0.01
CA LEU A 153 -0.45 -10.79 -0.85
C LEU A 153 -1.17 -11.82 -1.73
N TYR A 154 -2.15 -12.51 -1.16
CA TYR A 154 -2.99 -13.42 -1.94
C TYR A 154 -3.78 -12.69 -3.03
N TYR A 155 -4.51 -11.63 -2.70
CA TYR A 155 -5.32 -10.88 -3.67
C TYR A 155 -4.50 -10.15 -4.74
N ALA A 156 -3.34 -9.61 -4.36
CA ALA A 156 -2.53 -8.82 -5.28
C ALA A 156 -1.62 -9.68 -6.17
N TYR A 157 -1.21 -10.85 -5.70
CA TYR A 157 -0.14 -11.64 -6.30
C TYR A 157 -0.41 -13.14 -6.36
N ASP A 158 -1.53 -13.63 -5.87
CA ASP A 158 -1.84 -15.06 -5.71
C ASP A 158 -0.83 -15.80 -4.81
N ALA A 159 -0.14 -15.05 -3.93
CA ALA A 159 0.88 -15.59 -3.06
C ALA A 159 0.27 -16.32 -1.85
N VAL A 160 0.55 -17.61 -1.73
CA VAL A 160 0.07 -18.46 -0.65
C VAL A 160 1.17 -18.78 0.36
N GLY A 161 0.81 -18.92 1.65
CA GLY A 161 1.74 -19.31 2.70
C GLY A 161 1.04 -19.50 4.03
N GLN A 162 1.59 -20.35 4.89
CA GLN A 162 1.05 -20.56 6.24
C GLN A 162 1.30 -19.36 7.16
N ASN A 163 2.35 -18.59 6.86
CA ASN A 163 2.72 -17.35 7.54
C ASN A 163 3.12 -16.28 6.53
N LEU A 164 3.31 -15.05 7.00
CA LEU A 164 3.61 -13.91 6.15
C LEU A 164 4.95 -14.07 5.41
N ARG A 165 5.98 -14.62 6.08
CA ARG A 165 7.27 -14.90 5.44
C ARG A 165 7.12 -15.83 4.24
N GLN A 166 6.41 -16.95 4.40
CA GLN A 166 6.18 -17.90 3.31
C GLN A 166 5.40 -17.26 2.16
N ALA A 167 4.35 -16.50 2.46
CA ALA A 167 3.58 -15.79 1.43
C ALA A 167 4.43 -14.77 0.67
N MET A 168 5.32 -14.05 1.35
CA MET A 168 6.24 -13.12 0.69
C MET A 168 7.26 -13.83 -0.20
N GLN A 169 7.79 -14.96 0.25
CA GLN A 169 8.77 -15.77 -0.51
C GLN A 169 8.16 -16.55 -1.68
N ALA A 170 6.85 -16.85 -1.62
CA ALA A 170 6.15 -17.49 -2.73
C ALA A 170 5.84 -16.55 -3.91
N ASN A 171 6.04 -15.25 -3.73
CA ASN A 171 5.70 -14.21 -4.71
C ASN A 171 6.89 -13.79 -5.61
N MET A 172 7.97 -14.55 -5.60
CA MET A 172 9.17 -14.21 -6.39
C MET A 172 9.44 -15.15 -7.52
#